data_6ca2e878fbe04409b6c537a916c7f9ad
#
_entry.id   6ca2e878fbe04409b6c537a916c7f9ad
#
_cell.length_a   1.000
_cell.length_b   1.000
_cell.length_c   1.000
_cell.angle_alpha   90.00
_cell.angle_beta   90.00
_cell.angle_gamma   90.00
#
_symmetry.space_group_name_H-M   'P 1'
#
loop_
_entity.id
_entity.type
_entity.pdbx_description
1 polymer ?
#
loop_
_entity_poly.entity_id
_entity_poly.type
_entity_poly.pdbx_seq_one_letter_code
_entity_poly.pdbx_strand_id
1 'polypeptide(L)'
;MREQTRDSGFSNPTMSCWITGSRPSHVLRILAVVVILVWSLHAVPILYAQHSTPTEYEVKAAYLYKLGKFVEWPDKSTSSAADSFPICVLGQDPFRTTFDTTIAGENINGKKVVIKRIAKPNDAASCRIVFISSSEESRLKEILTLLSKASVLTVSDMPRFTERGGMVEFVVDSSRVRFQVNLTTAERAGLTLSSQLLKVAIRVERNYQPGG
;
A
#
# COMPACT_ATOMS: atom_id res chain seq x y z
N MET A 1 72.75 24.83 -59.90
CA MET A 1 72.27 24.05 -61.02
C MET A 1 70.78 23.97 -60.85
N ARG A 2 70.09 24.85 -61.57
CA ARG A 2 69.32 24.65 -62.82
C ARG A 2 68.26 23.54 -62.56
N GLU A 3 66.95 23.60 -62.80
CA GLU A 3 66.20 24.41 -63.85
C GLU A 3 64.73 24.08 -63.47
N GLN A 4 63.87 25.02 -63.34
CA GLN A 4 62.98 25.51 -64.37
C GLN A 4 61.80 24.66 -64.77
N THR A 5 60.67 25.20 -64.48
CA THR A 5 59.41 25.40 -65.26
C THR A 5 58.47 24.24 -65.51
N ARG A 6 57.17 24.42 -65.24
CA ARG A 6 56.24 24.89 -66.28
C ARG A 6 54.83 24.99 -65.70
N ASP A 7 54.23 26.14 -65.99
CA ASP A 7 52.81 26.44 -65.97
C ASP A 7 51.98 25.43 -66.74
N SER A 8 50.86 25.12 -66.25
CA SER A 8 49.68 24.93 -67.09
C SER A 8 48.40 25.22 -66.29
N GLY A 9 47.80 26.35 -66.61
CA GLY A 9 46.53 26.77 -66.11
C GLY A 9 45.43 25.82 -66.49
N PHE A 10 44.53 25.59 -65.53
CA PHE A 10 43.22 25.01 -65.81
C PHE A 10 42.15 25.89 -65.20
N SER A 11 41.47 26.57 -66.08
CA SER A 11 40.35 27.45 -65.84
C SER A 11 39.20 26.63 -65.28
N ASN A 12 38.78 26.92 -64.06
CA ASN A 12 37.52 26.40 -63.53
C ASN A 12 36.35 27.24 -64.07
N PRO A 13 35.36 26.64 -64.71
CA PRO A 13 34.12 27.31 -65.00
C PRO A 13 33.28 27.45 -63.71
N THR A 14 33.02 28.67 -63.33
CA THR A 14 32.04 29.03 -62.31
C THR A 14 30.67 28.59 -62.75
N MET A 15 30.23 27.49 -62.13
CA MET A 15 28.86 26.98 -62.30
C MET A 15 27.94 27.77 -61.38
N SER A 16 27.39 28.88 -61.95
CA SER A 16 26.37 29.71 -61.30
C SER A 16 25.08 28.89 -61.20
N CYS A 17 24.85 28.27 -60.02
CA CYS A 17 23.58 27.61 -59.70
C CYS A 17 22.54 28.71 -59.40
N TRP A 18 21.70 29.03 -60.39
CA TRP A 18 20.52 29.86 -60.20
C TRP A 18 19.49 29.06 -59.41
N ILE A 19 19.45 29.26 -58.08
CA ILE A 19 18.33 28.82 -57.26
C ILE A 19 17.18 29.79 -57.52
N THR A 20 16.30 29.41 -58.46
CA THR A 20 15.02 30.09 -58.68
C THR A 20 14.19 29.87 -57.43
N GLY A 21 14.23 30.83 -56.51
CA GLY A 21 13.37 30.85 -55.31
C GLY A 21 11.90 31.06 -55.73
N SER A 22 11.23 29.98 -56.05
CA SER A 22 9.77 30.00 -56.16
C SER A 22 9.20 30.21 -54.76
N ARG A 23 8.65 31.40 -54.51
CA ARG A 23 7.92 31.69 -53.25
C ARG A 23 6.76 30.71 -53.17
N PRO A 24 6.69 29.87 -52.09
CA PRO A 24 5.60 28.94 -51.95
C PRO A 24 4.29 29.73 -51.91
N SER A 25 3.32 29.32 -52.72
CA SER A 25 2.00 29.94 -52.79
C SER A 25 1.37 29.93 -51.39
N HIS A 26 0.58 30.94 -51.05
CA HIS A 26 -0.13 31.03 -49.74
C HIS A 26 -0.89 29.76 -49.41
N VAL A 27 -1.39 29.03 -50.39
CA VAL A 27 -2.05 27.73 -50.26
C VAL A 27 -1.13 26.67 -49.67
N LEU A 28 0.14 26.62 -50.11
CA LEU A 28 1.11 25.64 -49.59
C LEU A 28 1.49 25.91 -48.12
N ARG A 29 1.55 27.21 -47.75
CA ARG A 29 1.80 27.61 -46.37
C ARG A 29 0.62 27.27 -45.46
N ILE A 30 -0.62 27.50 -45.92
CA ILE A 30 -1.83 27.13 -45.15
C ILE A 30 -1.92 25.62 -44.96
N LEU A 31 -1.65 24.84 -46.00
CA LEU A 31 -1.63 23.36 -45.91
C LEU A 31 -0.57 22.88 -44.91
N ALA A 32 0.64 23.44 -44.92
CA ALA A 32 1.69 23.09 -43.96
C ALA A 32 1.27 23.40 -42.51
N VAL A 33 0.64 24.54 -42.26
CA VAL A 33 0.14 24.91 -40.92
C VAL A 33 -1.00 23.97 -40.45
N VAL A 34 -1.92 23.64 -41.34
CA VAL A 34 -3.01 22.70 -41.03
C VAL A 34 -2.46 21.31 -40.71
N VAL A 35 -1.48 20.81 -41.44
CA VAL A 35 -0.83 19.51 -41.17
C VAL A 35 -0.13 19.54 -39.82
N ILE A 36 0.59 20.61 -39.48
CA ILE A 36 1.25 20.74 -38.17
C ILE A 36 0.22 20.79 -37.04
N LEU A 37 -0.88 21.51 -37.21
CA LEU A 37 -1.96 21.57 -36.23
C LEU A 37 -2.66 20.21 -36.03
N VAL A 38 -2.89 19.47 -37.10
CA VAL A 38 -3.47 18.11 -37.00
C VAL A 38 -2.51 17.15 -36.32
N TRP A 39 -1.21 17.23 -36.58
CA TRP A 39 -0.21 16.39 -35.91
C TRP A 39 -0.05 16.73 -34.44
N SER A 40 -0.17 18.01 -34.06
CA SER A 40 -0.09 18.42 -32.64
C SER A 40 -1.31 17.96 -31.82
N LEU A 41 -2.49 17.80 -32.43
CA LEU A 41 -3.66 17.24 -31.75
C LEU A 41 -3.54 15.74 -31.47
N HIS A 42 -2.68 15.00 -32.18
CA HIS A 42 -2.49 13.55 -31.97
C HIS A 42 -1.38 13.24 -30.96
N ALA A 43 -0.64 14.24 -30.50
CA ALA A 43 0.43 14.08 -29.50
C ALA A 43 -0.07 14.35 -28.07
N VAL A 44 -1.31 13.98 -27.74
CA VAL A 44 -1.73 13.89 -26.36
C VAL A 44 -1.10 12.62 -25.77
N PRO A 45 -0.08 12.70 -24.91
CA PRO A 45 0.38 11.52 -24.19
C PRO A 45 -0.79 11.06 -23.36
N ILE A 46 -1.37 9.92 -23.70
CA ILE A 46 -2.29 9.21 -22.81
C ILE A 46 -1.43 8.83 -21.61
N LEU A 47 -1.48 9.65 -20.57
CA LEU A 47 -0.95 9.33 -19.26
C LEU A 47 -1.79 8.14 -18.77
N TYR A 48 -1.39 6.93 -19.14
CA TYR A 48 -1.88 5.75 -18.46
C TYR A 48 -1.41 5.88 -17.02
N ALA A 49 -2.31 6.32 -16.14
CA ALA A 49 -2.13 6.14 -14.72
C ALA A 49 -1.92 4.64 -14.52
N GLN A 50 -0.67 4.23 -14.32
CA GLN A 50 -0.35 2.86 -13.97
C GLN A 50 -0.97 2.64 -12.59
N HIS A 51 -2.17 2.09 -12.55
CA HIS A 51 -2.73 1.52 -11.36
C HIS A 51 -1.86 0.30 -11.04
N SER A 52 -0.81 0.53 -10.28
CA SER A 52 -0.05 -0.57 -9.67
C SER A 52 -1.04 -1.33 -8.78
N THR A 53 -1.18 -2.61 -9.02
CA THR A 53 -1.94 -3.48 -8.12
C THR A 53 -1.31 -3.36 -6.73
N PRO A 54 -2.10 -3.08 -5.67
CA PRO A 54 -1.55 -2.93 -4.34
C PRO A 54 -0.86 -4.23 -3.90
N THR A 55 0.27 -4.08 -3.27
CA THR A 55 1.01 -5.21 -2.70
C THR A 55 0.20 -5.88 -1.58
N GLU A 56 0.53 -7.12 -1.26
CA GLU A 56 -0.12 -7.87 -0.17
C GLU A 56 -0.10 -7.10 1.15
N TYR A 57 1.04 -6.50 1.51
CA TYR A 57 1.18 -5.75 2.76
C TYR A 57 0.50 -4.37 2.74
N GLU A 58 0.31 -3.75 1.59
CA GLU A 58 -0.56 -2.56 1.46
C GLU A 58 -2.02 -2.91 1.78
N VAL A 59 -2.48 -4.04 1.26
CA VAL A 59 -3.85 -4.51 1.55
C VAL A 59 -3.99 -4.90 3.02
N LYS A 60 -3.03 -5.61 3.61
CA LYS A 60 -3.04 -5.97 5.04
C LYS A 60 -3.02 -4.71 5.93
N ALA A 61 -2.22 -3.69 5.59
CA ALA A 61 -2.18 -2.41 6.30
C ALA A 61 -3.56 -1.71 6.28
N ALA A 62 -4.19 -1.65 5.11
CA ALA A 62 -5.54 -1.10 4.97
C ALA A 62 -6.58 -1.90 5.78
N TYR A 63 -6.46 -3.23 5.84
CA TYR A 63 -7.32 -4.05 6.68
C TYR A 63 -7.12 -3.77 8.16
N LEU A 64 -5.87 -3.65 8.66
CA LEU A 64 -5.60 -3.31 10.07
C LEU A 64 -6.31 -2.01 10.48
N TYR A 65 -6.23 -0.99 9.63
CA TYR A 65 -6.95 0.25 9.84
C TYR A 65 -8.47 0.06 9.84
N LYS A 66 -9.01 -0.67 8.84
CA LYS A 66 -10.45 -0.94 8.74
C LYS A 66 -10.97 -1.76 9.91
N LEU A 67 -10.22 -2.75 10.39
CA LEU A 67 -10.59 -3.51 11.60
C LEU A 67 -10.85 -2.58 12.77
N GLY A 68 -10.04 -1.54 12.94
CA GLY A 68 -10.25 -0.53 13.98
C GLY A 68 -11.57 0.23 13.90
N LYS A 69 -12.19 0.31 12.73
CA LYS A 69 -13.51 0.95 12.52
C LYS A 69 -14.70 0.03 12.83
N PHE A 70 -14.49 -1.28 12.81
CA PHE A 70 -15.54 -2.29 12.92
C PHE A 70 -15.46 -3.11 14.21
N VAL A 71 -14.55 -2.75 15.11
CA VAL A 71 -14.41 -3.35 16.43
C VAL A 71 -14.70 -2.27 17.48
N GLU A 72 -15.44 -2.65 18.51
CA GLU A 72 -15.72 -1.83 19.68
C GLU A 72 -14.92 -2.34 20.86
N TRP A 73 -14.29 -1.43 21.60
CA TRP A 73 -13.53 -1.69 22.81
C TRP A 73 -14.34 -1.29 24.03
N PRO A 74 -14.23 -2.02 25.15
CA PRO A 74 -14.89 -1.63 26.38
C PRO A 74 -14.36 -0.27 26.87
N ASP A 75 -15.26 0.58 27.40
CA ASP A 75 -14.95 1.95 27.85
C ASP A 75 -13.80 2.03 28.87
N LYS A 76 -13.62 0.98 29.66
CA LYS A 76 -12.56 0.91 30.69
C LYS A 76 -11.14 0.73 30.11
N SER A 77 -11.01 0.44 28.82
CA SER A 77 -9.72 0.29 28.15
C SER A 77 -9.08 1.64 27.73
N THR A 78 -9.61 2.75 28.23
CA THR A 78 -9.12 4.10 27.97
C THR A 78 -8.01 4.49 28.94
N SER A 79 -6.94 3.72 29.04
CA SER A 79 -5.73 4.24 29.65
C SER A 79 -5.08 5.27 28.71
N SER A 80 -5.24 6.52 29.08
CA SER A 80 -4.31 7.66 28.96
C SER A 80 -3.62 8.03 27.64
N ALA A 81 -3.94 7.49 26.47
CA ALA A 81 -3.63 8.17 25.21
C ALA A 81 -4.95 8.71 24.66
N ALA A 82 -5.51 9.70 25.34
CA ALA A 82 -6.86 10.21 25.09
C ALA A 82 -7.12 10.61 23.62
N ASP A 83 -6.07 10.94 22.86
CA ASP A 83 -6.18 11.54 21.53
C ASP A 83 -5.69 10.68 20.38
N SER A 84 -5.23 9.44 20.63
CA SER A 84 -4.72 8.57 19.57
C SER A 84 -5.28 7.14 19.62
N PHE A 85 -5.28 6.50 18.45
CA PHE A 85 -5.63 5.11 18.25
C PHE A 85 -4.36 4.32 17.88
N PRO A 86 -3.68 3.67 18.84
CA PRO A 86 -2.43 2.99 18.57
C PRO A 86 -2.67 1.62 17.92
N ILE A 87 -2.04 1.41 16.75
CA ILE A 87 -1.88 0.11 16.09
C ILE A 87 -0.41 -0.27 16.20
N CYS A 88 -0.14 -1.43 16.77
CA CYS A 88 1.22 -1.87 17.05
C CYS A 88 1.64 -3.03 16.13
N VAL A 89 2.93 -3.09 15.80
CA VAL A 89 3.57 -4.23 15.17
C VAL A 89 4.56 -4.81 16.17
N LEU A 90 4.32 -6.05 16.58
CA LEU A 90 5.20 -6.79 17.49
C LEU A 90 6.13 -7.70 16.69
N GLY A 91 7.42 -7.57 16.93
CA GLY A 91 8.47 -8.30 16.23
C GLY A 91 8.97 -7.59 14.99
N GLN A 92 9.49 -8.35 14.02
CA GLN A 92 10.01 -7.81 12.78
C GLN A 92 8.88 -7.24 11.91
N ASP A 93 8.95 -5.94 11.57
CA ASP A 93 7.90 -5.27 10.80
C ASP A 93 7.94 -5.67 9.31
N PRO A 94 6.94 -6.41 8.80
CA PRO A 94 6.87 -6.77 7.39
C PRO A 94 6.33 -5.63 6.50
N PHE A 95 5.67 -4.65 7.10
CA PHE A 95 5.04 -3.53 6.37
C PHE A 95 6.04 -2.44 5.99
N ARG A 96 7.09 -2.25 6.79
CA ARG A 96 8.07 -1.18 6.61
C ARG A 96 7.39 0.20 6.54
N THR A 97 7.77 1.02 5.55
CA THR A 97 7.18 2.35 5.32
C THR A 97 5.77 2.31 4.74
N THR A 98 5.37 1.19 4.15
CA THR A 98 4.04 1.00 3.54
C THR A 98 2.91 1.23 4.54
N PHE A 99 3.07 0.78 5.78
CA PHE A 99 2.05 0.98 6.79
C PHE A 99 1.85 2.47 7.10
N ASP A 100 2.97 3.18 7.30
CA ASP A 100 2.95 4.61 7.62
C ASP A 100 2.30 5.43 6.50
N THR A 101 2.60 5.10 5.23
CA THR A 101 2.03 5.80 4.07
C THR A 101 0.55 5.46 3.83
N THR A 102 0.16 4.19 4.03
CA THR A 102 -1.23 3.73 3.80
C THR A 102 -2.22 4.38 4.75
N ILE A 103 -1.81 4.65 6.00
CA ILE A 103 -2.72 5.20 7.02
C ILE A 103 -2.37 6.63 7.44
N ALA A 104 -1.50 7.31 6.68
CA ALA A 104 -1.13 8.70 6.98
C ALA A 104 -2.38 9.62 7.04
N GLY A 105 -2.56 10.30 8.16
CA GLY A 105 -3.69 11.23 8.34
C GLY A 105 -5.03 10.58 8.69
N GLU A 106 -5.10 9.26 8.77
CA GLU A 106 -6.34 8.54 9.09
C GLU A 106 -6.74 8.67 10.57
N ASN A 107 -8.05 8.62 10.80
CA ASN A 107 -8.65 8.69 12.13
C ASN A 107 -9.68 7.56 12.33
N ILE A 108 -9.78 7.08 13.56
CA ILE A 108 -10.79 6.12 14.01
C ILE A 108 -11.53 6.74 15.19
N ASN A 109 -12.83 6.92 15.05
CA ASN A 109 -13.70 7.53 16.09
C ASN A 109 -13.14 8.88 16.59
N GLY A 110 -12.66 9.74 15.67
CA GLY A 110 -12.08 11.05 16.00
C GLY A 110 -10.67 11.02 16.57
N LYS A 111 -10.08 9.84 16.79
CA LYS A 111 -8.72 9.67 17.31
C LYS A 111 -7.73 9.42 16.18
N LYS A 112 -6.61 10.17 16.19
CA LYS A 112 -5.54 9.97 15.19
C LYS A 112 -4.94 8.57 15.30
N VAL A 113 -4.84 7.86 14.18
CA VAL A 113 -4.17 6.57 14.14
C VAL A 113 -2.65 6.77 14.25
N VAL A 114 -2.01 6.02 15.14
CA VAL A 114 -0.55 6.01 15.32
C VAL A 114 -0.03 4.59 15.24
N ILE A 115 1.05 4.41 14.47
CA ILE A 115 1.74 3.12 14.38
C ILE A 115 2.88 3.09 15.39
N LYS A 116 2.97 2.00 16.13
CA LYS A 116 4.08 1.72 17.06
C LYS A 116 4.74 0.39 16.70
N ARG A 117 6.05 0.39 16.59
CA ARG A 117 6.84 -0.85 16.46
C ARG A 117 7.35 -1.21 17.84
N ILE A 118 6.98 -2.38 18.32
CA ILE A 118 7.29 -2.84 19.67
C ILE A 118 8.06 -4.17 19.64
N ALA A 119 9.01 -4.30 20.54
CA ALA A 119 9.81 -5.53 20.67
C ALA A 119 9.38 -6.39 21.84
N LYS A 120 8.68 -5.81 22.83
CA LYS A 120 8.27 -6.53 24.04
C LYS A 120 6.77 -6.76 24.04
N PRO A 121 6.30 -7.98 24.29
CA PRO A 121 4.87 -8.31 24.36
C PRO A 121 4.10 -7.45 25.39
N ASN A 122 4.74 -7.09 26.49
CA ASN A 122 4.13 -6.25 27.53
C ASN A 122 3.70 -4.86 27.00
N ASP A 123 4.42 -4.31 26.03
CA ASP A 123 4.11 -3.00 25.45
C ASP A 123 2.81 -3.06 24.62
N ALA A 124 2.44 -4.27 24.15
CA ALA A 124 1.24 -4.48 23.35
C ALA A 124 -0.06 -4.19 24.11
N ALA A 125 -0.05 -4.28 25.43
CA ALA A 125 -1.24 -3.97 26.25
C ALA A 125 -1.67 -2.48 26.13
N SER A 126 -0.79 -1.60 25.66
CA SER A 126 -1.09 -0.18 25.39
C SER A 126 -1.69 0.08 24.01
N CYS A 127 -1.81 -0.95 23.19
CA CYS A 127 -2.29 -0.87 21.81
C CYS A 127 -3.79 -1.18 21.73
N ARG A 128 -4.46 -0.72 20.68
CA ARG A 128 -5.83 -1.15 20.34
C ARG A 128 -5.79 -2.39 19.44
N ILE A 129 -4.88 -2.39 18.50
CA ILE A 129 -4.63 -3.50 17.60
C ILE A 129 -3.14 -3.85 17.70
N VAL A 130 -2.81 -5.13 17.76
CA VAL A 130 -1.45 -5.61 17.64
C VAL A 130 -1.35 -6.63 16.50
N PHE A 131 -0.54 -6.29 15.50
CA PHE A 131 -0.10 -7.26 14.51
C PHE A 131 1.11 -8.01 15.05
N ILE A 132 0.98 -9.33 15.18
CA ILE A 132 2.05 -10.20 15.67
C ILE A 132 2.74 -10.80 14.45
N SER A 133 3.99 -10.41 14.24
CA SER A 133 4.80 -10.88 13.11
C SER A 133 5.15 -12.36 13.26
N SER A 134 5.35 -13.03 12.11
CA SER A 134 5.84 -14.43 12.08
C SER A 134 7.20 -14.61 12.77
N SER A 135 8.00 -13.56 12.94
CA SER A 135 9.22 -13.59 13.74
C SER A 135 8.99 -13.96 15.21
N GLU A 136 7.74 -13.82 15.70
CA GLU A 136 7.33 -14.11 17.07
C GLU A 136 6.71 -15.52 17.23
N GLU A 137 6.75 -16.34 16.18
CA GLU A 137 6.07 -17.63 16.16
C GLU A 137 6.47 -18.55 17.32
N SER A 138 7.74 -18.58 17.67
CA SER A 138 8.25 -19.40 18.79
C SER A 138 7.71 -18.99 20.15
N ARG A 139 7.32 -17.72 20.32
CA ARG A 139 6.77 -17.15 21.56
C ARG A 139 5.27 -16.89 21.50
N LEU A 140 4.59 -17.29 20.43
CA LEU A 140 3.19 -16.95 20.18
C LEU A 140 2.27 -17.32 21.35
N LYS A 141 2.43 -18.53 21.91
CA LYS A 141 1.61 -19.01 23.04
C LYS A 141 1.76 -18.10 24.28
N GLU A 142 2.99 -17.71 24.59
CA GLU A 142 3.29 -16.79 25.70
C GLU A 142 2.63 -15.41 25.45
N ILE A 143 2.81 -14.86 24.24
CA ILE A 143 2.24 -13.57 23.84
C ILE A 143 0.72 -13.57 23.95
N LEU A 144 0.04 -14.58 23.40
CA LEU A 144 -1.42 -14.69 23.45
C LEU A 144 -1.93 -14.86 24.87
N THR A 145 -1.21 -15.62 25.72
CA THR A 145 -1.55 -15.77 27.13
C THR A 145 -1.48 -14.45 27.88
N LEU A 146 -0.42 -13.67 27.64
CA LEU A 146 -0.24 -12.35 28.22
C LEU A 146 -1.34 -11.38 27.80
N LEU A 147 -1.72 -11.41 26.52
CA LEU A 147 -2.74 -10.51 25.97
C LEU A 147 -4.17 -10.98 26.20
N SER A 148 -4.40 -12.19 26.69
CA SER A 148 -5.74 -12.79 26.85
C SER A 148 -6.69 -11.97 27.75
N LYS A 149 -6.15 -11.19 28.67
CA LYS A 149 -6.91 -10.31 29.57
C LYS A 149 -6.86 -8.83 29.16
N ALA A 150 -6.10 -8.50 28.13
CA ALA A 150 -6.04 -7.17 27.59
C ALA A 150 -7.10 -7.00 26.49
N SER A 151 -7.80 -5.87 26.50
CA SER A 151 -8.76 -5.55 25.44
C SER A 151 -8.01 -5.06 24.20
N VAL A 152 -7.19 -5.93 23.60
CA VAL A 152 -6.36 -5.68 22.44
C VAL A 152 -6.72 -6.66 21.32
N LEU A 153 -7.04 -6.16 20.13
CA LEU A 153 -7.30 -7.02 19.00
C LEU A 153 -5.97 -7.60 18.47
N THR A 154 -5.82 -8.92 18.55
CA THR A 154 -4.63 -9.61 18.01
C THR A 154 -4.85 -10.02 16.58
N VAL A 155 -3.90 -9.69 15.71
CA VAL A 155 -3.93 -9.95 14.27
C VAL A 155 -2.60 -10.53 13.83
N SER A 156 -2.61 -11.52 12.93
CA SER A 156 -1.38 -12.05 12.33
C SER A 156 -1.67 -12.62 10.94
N ASP A 157 -0.62 -12.90 10.19
CA ASP A 157 -0.66 -13.69 8.97
C ASP A 157 0.04 -15.05 9.13
N MET A 158 0.34 -15.44 10.36
CA MET A 158 0.83 -16.78 10.67
C MET A 158 -0.25 -17.84 10.41
N PRO A 159 0.09 -18.96 9.76
CA PRO A 159 -0.87 -20.04 9.52
C PRO A 159 -1.51 -20.57 10.80
N ARG A 160 -2.82 -20.79 10.75
CA ARG A 160 -3.63 -21.28 11.87
C ARG A 160 -3.58 -20.40 13.13
N PHE A 161 -3.39 -19.10 12.93
CA PHE A 161 -3.31 -18.16 14.06
C PHE A 161 -4.60 -18.16 14.89
N THR A 162 -5.78 -18.21 14.25
CA THR A 162 -7.08 -18.29 14.94
C THR A 162 -7.25 -19.59 15.72
N GLU A 163 -6.80 -20.72 15.17
CA GLU A 163 -6.83 -22.01 15.85
C GLU A 163 -5.89 -22.07 17.08
N ARG A 164 -4.82 -21.28 17.03
CA ARG A 164 -3.82 -21.14 18.11
C ARG A 164 -4.23 -20.13 19.19
N GLY A 165 -5.44 -19.53 19.09
CA GLY A 165 -5.99 -18.59 20.05
C GLY A 165 -5.83 -17.11 19.68
N GLY A 166 -5.37 -16.80 18.50
CA GLY A 166 -5.41 -15.44 17.93
C GLY A 166 -6.83 -15.05 17.54
N MET A 167 -7.08 -13.74 17.33
CA MET A 167 -8.43 -13.25 17.04
C MET A 167 -8.70 -13.10 15.55
N VAL A 168 -7.76 -12.55 14.78
CA VAL A 168 -7.89 -12.33 13.34
C VAL A 168 -6.66 -12.84 12.61
N GLU A 169 -6.87 -13.69 11.62
CA GLU A 169 -5.82 -14.25 10.78
C GLU A 169 -5.97 -13.76 9.34
N PHE A 170 -4.94 -13.14 8.80
CA PHE A 170 -4.87 -12.85 7.38
C PHE A 170 -4.46 -14.09 6.61
N VAL A 171 -5.19 -14.38 5.55
CA VAL A 171 -4.91 -15.48 4.62
C VAL A 171 -4.88 -14.94 3.20
N VAL A 172 -4.07 -15.58 2.35
CA VAL A 172 -4.08 -15.29 0.90
C VAL A 172 -4.87 -16.40 0.24
N ASP A 173 -6.02 -16.03 -0.31
CA ASP A 173 -6.89 -16.92 -1.08
C ASP A 173 -7.05 -16.38 -2.50
N SER A 174 -6.73 -17.22 -3.49
CA SER A 174 -6.84 -16.86 -4.92
C SER A 174 -6.19 -15.50 -5.24
N SER A 175 -4.96 -15.29 -4.73
CA SER A 175 -4.18 -14.05 -4.85
C SER A 175 -4.84 -12.81 -4.22
N ARG A 176 -5.77 -13.01 -3.30
CA ARG A 176 -6.43 -11.92 -2.56
C ARG A 176 -6.22 -12.08 -1.07
N VAL A 177 -5.92 -10.99 -0.41
CA VAL A 177 -5.88 -10.96 1.06
C VAL A 177 -7.32 -11.07 1.56
N ARG A 178 -7.55 -12.06 2.42
CA ARG A 178 -8.78 -12.33 3.15
C ARG A 178 -8.47 -12.44 4.62
N PHE A 179 -9.46 -12.66 5.45
CA PHE A 179 -9.23 -12.92 6.87
C PHE A 179 -10.24 -13.88 7.45
N GLN A 180 -9.80 -14.54 8.51
CA GLN A 180 -10.60 -15.38 9.37
C GLN A 180 -10.69 -14.75 10.76
N VAL A 181 -11.73 -15.09 11.51
CA VAL A 181 -12.00 -14.53 12.84
C VAL A 181 -12.29 -15.63 13.84
N ASN A 182 -11.61 -15.61 14.99
CA ASN A 182 -12.00 -16.33 16.19
C ASN A 182 -12.82 -15.40 17.10
N LEU A 183 -14.13 -15.42 16.90
CA LEU A 183 -15.05 -14.53 17.60
C LEU A 183 -15.06 -14.78 19.10
N THR A 184 -14.99 -16.06 19.51
CA THR A 184 -14.98 -16.43 20.94
C THR A 184 -13.79 -15.80 21.67
N THR A 185 -12.60 -15.81 21.05
CA THR A 185 -11.42 -15.20 21.67
C THR A 185 -11.56 -13.68 21.77
N ALA A 186 -12.13 -13.03 20.74
CA ALA A 186 -12.36 -11.59 20.77
C ALA A 186 -13.38 -11.19 21.84
N GLU A 187 -14.50 -11.90 21.95
CA GLU A 187 -15.52 -11.67 22.97
C GLU A 187 -15.00 -11.87 24.40
N ARG A 188 -14.14 -12.87 24.62
CA ARG A 188 -13.47 -13.11 25.92
C ARG A 188 -12.55 -11.95 26.33
N ALA A 189 -11.95 -11.27 25.36
CA ALA A 189 -11.15 -10.06 25.60
C ALA A 189 -12.01 -8.80 25.75
N GLY A 190 -13.35 -8.92 25.74
CA GLY A 190 -14.29 -7.81 25.86
C GLY A 190 -14.46 -7.01 24.58
N LEU A 191 -14.05 -7.53 23.41
CA LEU A 191 -14.20 -6.86 22.13
C LEU A 191 -15.52 -7.25 21.45
N THR A 192 -16.21 -6.28 20.87
CA THR A 192 -17.41 -6.50 20.06
C THR A 192 -17.09 -6.27 18.60
N LEU A 193 -17.24 -7.29 17.77
CA LEU A 193 -17.02 -7.22 16.35
C LEU A 193 -18.34 -6.97 15.62
N SER A 194 -18.37 -5.98 14.74
CA SER A 194 -19.59 -5.62 14.01
C SER A 194 -20.03 -6.76 13.07
N SER A 195 -21.33 -6.89 12.87
CA SER A 195 -21.90 -7.86 11.93
C SER A 195 -21.42 -7.64 10.49
N GLN A 196 -21.07 -6.40 10.14
CA GLN A 196 -20.52 -6.08 8.81
C GLN A 196 -19.12 -6.69 8.64
N LEU A 197 -18.27 -6.62 9.67
CA LEU A 197 -16.95 -7.26 9.66
C LEU A 197 -17.08 -8.78 9.51
N LEU A 198 -17.96 -9.39 10.29
CA LEU A 198 -18.17 -10.83 10.29
C LEU A 198 -18.71 -11.37 8.96
N LYS A 199 -19.51 -10.59 8.23
CA LYS A 199 -20.05 -10.96 6.91
C LYS A 199 -18.97 -11.06 5.82
N VAL A 200 -17.87 -10.32 5.94
CA VAL A 200 -16.78 -10.31 4.93
C VAL A 200 -15.62 -11.22 5.31
N ALA A 201 -15.61 -11.76 6.52
CA ALA A 201 -14.68 -12.80 6.92
C ALA A 201 -14.98 -14.09 6.15
N ILE A 202 -13.94 -14.78 5.67
CA ILE A 202 -14.13 -16.09 4.98
C ILE A 202 -14.46 -17.22 5.96
N ARG A 203 -14.12 -17.06 7.23
CA ARG A 203 -14.41 -17.99 8.30
C ARG A 203 -14.60 -17.23 9.61
N VAL A 204 -15.65 -17.59 10.36
CA VAL A 204 -15.89 -17.11 11.71
C VAL A 204 -16.00 -18.31 12.63
N GLU A 205 -15.00 -18.47 13.52
CA GLU A 205 -14.98 -19.54 14.51
C GLU A 205 -15.74 -19.09 15.76
N ARG A 206 -16.73 -19.87 16.14
CA ARG A 206 -17.42 -19.78 17.40
C ARG A 206 -17.26 -21.11 18.11
N ASN A 207 -16.35 -21.19 19.06
CA ASN A 207 -16.27 -22.36 19.92
C ASN A 207 -17.47 -22.32 20.86
N TYR A 208 -18.54 -22.97 20.45
CA TYR A 208 -19.67 -23.21 21.34
C TYR A 208 -19.16 -24.15 22.46
N GLN A 209 -18.93 -23.60 23.67
CA GLN A 209 -18.89 -24.42 24.87
C GLN A 209 -20.34 -24.57 25.28
N PRO A 210 -20.95 -25.78 25.16
CA PRO A 210 -22.22 -26.06 25.82
C PRO A 210 -22.00 -25.82 27.31
N GLY A 211 -22.86 -24.98 27.90
CA GLY A 211 -22.71 -24.46 29.24
C GLY A 211 -22.42 -25.56 30.27
N GLY A 212 -21.41 -25.26 31.11
CA GLY A 212 -21.27 -25.93 32.39
C GLY A 212 -22.28 -25.37 33.38
#